data_afb59ed4ef50836e1801a3a5ee5003d9
#
_entry.id   afb59ed4ef50836e1801a3a5ee5003d9
#
_cell.length_a   1.000
_cell.length_b   1.000
_cell.length_c   1.000
_cell.angle_alpha   90.00
_cell.angle_beta   90.00
_cell.angle_gamma   90.00
#
_symmetry.space_group_name_H-M   'P 1'
#
loop_
_entity.id
_entity.type
_entity.pdbx_description
1 polymer ?
#
loop_
_entity_poly.entity_id
_entity_poly.type
_entity_poly.pdbx_seq_one_letter_code
_entity_poly.pdbx_strand_id
1 'polypeptide(L)'
;MPLISIIVPVYNIECYLRQCLDSICGQTYRNIEVVVVDDGSTDGSGEVCDEYARRDPRVVVVHEKNGGLSMARNVGMKHAKGDYFMFVDSDDWVEPYFCEYALTMLKENNVKLVTFGHERFYEEPGKKRVSKSVHVRKPKKISASRAIEFLLGRVVVYNYAWNKIYDRTLFEGVEYPVGRVYEDNAVTYKVVHRAGEVFLSDRVLYHYRRRETSISFNRYKPQNVKDRFQIWEERLEFLKVHYPEHVDFQIVHLAYEGLAAVTYCKGDAYKEFRKEAKSFLKKNRGCLLKKGKSVFFYLYFYCRPLLPVCLKIHHRMKG
;
A
#
# COMPACT_ATOMS: atom_id res chain seq x y z
N MET A 1 -15.73 -17.95 -18.29
CA MET A 1 -15.46 -17.48 -16.90
C MET A 1 -14.50 -16.30 -17.01
N PRO A 2 -14.63 -15.24 -16.19
CA PRO A 2 -13.72 -14.10 -16.25
C PRO A 2 -12.29 -14.51 -15.91
N LEU A 3 -11.31 -13.86 -16.52
CA LEU A 3 -9.89 -14.07 -16.24
C LEU A 3 -9.41 -13.14 -15.11
N ILE A 4 -8.70 -13.68 -14.14
CA ILE A 4 -8.05 -12.90 -13.09
C ILE A 4 -6.55 -12.88 -13.36
N SER A 5 -5.95 -11.70 -13.46
CA SER A 5 -4.51 -11.53 -13.51
C SER A 5 -3.98 -11.28 -12.10
N ILE A 6 -3.08 -12.15 -11.65
CA ILE A 6 -2.36 -11.99 -10.38
C ILE A 6 -0.97 -11.46 -10.71
N ILE A 7 -0.69 -10.23 -10.28
CA ILE A 7 0.55 -9.52 -10.56
C ILE A 7 1.48 -9.67 -9.35
N VAL A 8 2.66 -10.23 -9.59
CA VAL A 8 3.65 -10.56 -8.56
C VAL A 8 4.97 -9.85 -8.87
N PRO A 9 5.26 -8.72 -8.22
CA PRO A 9 6.57 -8.07 -8.33
C PRO A 9 7.62 -8.86 -7.53
N VAL A 10 8.78 -9.12 -8.13
CA VAL A 10 9.86 -9.93 -7.56
C VAL A 10 11.15 -9.12 -7.59
N TYR A 11 11.87 -9.05 -6.47
CA TYR A 11 13.22 -8.51 -6.40
C TYR A 11 13.98 -9.06 -5.19
N ASN A 12 15.02 -9.85 -5.43
CA ASN A 12 15.94 -10.42 -4.41
C ASN A 12 15.18 -11.06 -3.23
N ILE A 13 14.36 -12.08 -3.52
CA ILE A 13 13.41 -12.68 -2.59
C ILE A 13 13.34 -14.21 -2.67
N GLU A 14 14.37 -14.85 -3.15
CA GLU A 14 14.46 -16.30 -3.42
C GLU A 14 13.92 -17.16 -2.29
N CYS A 15 14.28 -16.82 -1.03
CA CYS A 15 13.91 -17.62 0.15
C CYS A 15 12.39 -17.75 0.39
N TYR A 16 11.57 -16.83 -0.14
CA TYR A 16 10.12 -16.80 0.11
C TYR A 16 9.30 -17.04 -1.15
N LEU A 17 9.90 -16.83 -2.32
CA LEU A 17 9.20 -16.79 -3.61
C LEU A 17 8.48 -18.09 -3.93
N ARG A 18 9.05 -19.26 -3.61
CA ARG A 18 8.40 -20.56 -3.85
C ARG A 18 7.09 -20.69 -3.09
N GLN A 19 7.04 -20.31 -1.80
CA GLN A 19 5.81 -20.35 -1.01
C GLN A 19 4.73 -19.41 -1.59
N CYS A 20 5.12 -18.24 -2.05
CA CYS A 20 4.23 -17.29 -2.72
C CYS A 20 3.63 -17.92 -3.98
N LEU A 21 4.48 -18.36 -4.91
CA LEU A 21 4.03 -18.91 -6.19
C LEU A 21 3.23 -20.20 -6.03
N ASP A 22 3.60 -21.10 -5.10
CA ASP A 22 2.82 -22.30 -4.80
C ASP A 22 1.41 -21.96 -4.34
N SER A 23 1.24 -20.94 -3.48
CA SER A 23 -0.06 -20.50 -2.99
C SER A 23 -0.94 -19.91 -4.11
N ILE A 24 -0.33 -19.26 -5.10
CA ILE A 24 -1.00 -18.67 -6.25
C ILE A 24 -1.34 -19.74 -7.29
N CYS A 25 -0.40 -20.60 -7.65
CA CYS A 25 -0.64 -21.68 -8.62
C CYS A 25 -1.63 -22.73 -8.09
N GLY A 26 -1.71 -22.88 -6.75
CA GLY A 26 -2.63 -23.77 -6.04
C GLY A 26 -4.08 -23.24 -5.90
N GLN A 27 -4.44 -22.10 -6.48
CA GLN A 27 -5.77 -21.52 -6.33
C GLN A 27 -6.89 -22.46 -6.85
N THR A 28 -8.04 -22.51 -6.14
CA THR A 28 -9.22 -23.30 -6.53
C THR A 28 -9.84 -22.78 -7.82
N TYR A 29 -9.86 -21.46 -8.02
CA TYR A 29 -10.27 -20.82 -9.25
C TYR A 29 -9.20 -20.99 -10.32
N ARG A 30 -9.51 -21.69 -11.42
CA ARG A 30 -8.53 -22.10 -12.42
C ARG A 30 -8.28 -21.09 -13.53
N ASN A 31 -9.24 -20.20 -13.83
CA ASN A 31 -9.10 -19.20 -14.91
C ASN A 31 -8.33 -17.97 -14.42
N ILE A 32 -7.07 -18.19 -14.10
CA ILE A 32 -6.10 -17.18 -13.68
C ILE A 32 -4.92 -17.13 -14.65
N GLU A 33 -4.28 -15.99 -14.75
CA GLU A 33 -2.91 -15.84 -15.22
C GLU A 33 -2.07 -15.24 -14.08
N VAL A 34 -0.81 -15.60 -14.00
CA VAL A 34 0.14 -15.12 -13.00
C VAL A 34 1.24 -14.36 -13.72
N VAL A 35 1.21 -13.03 -13.64
CA VAL A 35 2.21 -12.17 -14.26
C VAL A 35 3.29 -11.86 -13.22
N VAL A 36 4.39 -12.58 -13.31
CA VAL A 36 5.56 -12.43 -12.43
C VAL A 36 6.52 -11.45 -13.09
N VAL A 37 6.83 -10.35 -12.40
CA VAL A 37 7.78 -9.35 -12.91
C VAL A 37 9.03 -9.39 -12.05
N ASP A 38 10.10 -9.98 -12.59
CA ASP A 38 11.42 -9.95 -11.98
C ASP A 38 12.10 -8.61 -12.30
N ASP A 39 12.17 -7.77 -11.29
CA ASP A 39 12.71 -6.40 -11.34
C ASP A 39 14.25 -6.39 -11.23
N GLY A 40 14.91 -7.23 -12.01
CA GLY A 40 16.37 -7.31 -12.09
C GLY A 40 17.01 -7.93 -10.85
N SER A 41 16.49 -9.04 -10.36
CA SER A 41 17.06 -9.78 -9.24
C SER A 41 18.50 -10.24 -9.54
N THR A 42 19.31 -10.27 -8.48
CA THR A 42 20.72 -10.70 -8.52
C THR A 42 20.97 -11.96 -7.67
N ASP A 43 19.93 -12.50 -7.03
CA ASP A 43 19.90 -13.79 -6.37
C ASP A 43 19.22 -14.84 -7.25
N GLY A 44 18.90 -16.02 -6.72
CA GLY A 44 18.20 -17.09 -7.46
C GLY A 44 16.71 -16.83 -7.75
N SER A 45 16.18 -15.61 -7.51
CA SER A 45 14.76 -15.31 -7.73
C SER A 45 14.35 -15.44 -9.20
N GLY A 46 15.21 -15.00 -10.14
CA GLY A 46 14.96 -15.10 -11.58
C GLY A 46 14.82 -16.56 -12.04
N GLU A 47 15.73 -17.41 -11.60
CA GLU A 47 15.70 -18.85 -11.91
C GLU A 47 14.45 -19.53 -11.34
N VAL A 48 14.01 -19.14 -10.15
CA VAL A 48 12.74 -19.62 -9.56
C VAL A 48 11.56 -19.18 -10.41
N CYS A 49 11.50 -17.93 -10.86
CA CYS A 49 10.43 -17.46 -11.76
C CYS A 49 10.34 -18.32 -13.02
N ASP A 50 11.48 -18.56 -13.69
CA ASP A 50 11.56 -19.38 -14.91
C ASP A 50 11.18 -20.85 -14.67
N GLU A 51 11.51 -21.40 -13.52
CA GLU A 51 11.09 -22.76 -13.15
C GLU A 51 9.55 -22.84 -13.12
N TYR A 52 8.86 -21.87 -12.49
CA TYR A 52 7.40 -21.86 -12.42
C TYR A 52 6.75 -21.64 -13.80
N ALA A 53 7.31 -20.79 -14.65
CA ALA A 53 6.82 -20.61 -16.02
C ALA A 53 6.92 -21.91 -16.85
N ARG A 54 7.96 -22.72 -16.64
CA ARG A 54 8.08 -24.05 -17.32
C ARG A 54 7.10 -25.08 -16.79
N ARG A 55 6.69 -24.98 -15.52
CA ARG A 55 5.80 -25.96 -14.84
C ARG A 55 4.32 -25.66 -15.00
N ASP A 56 3.95 -24.39 -15.10
CA ASP A 56 2.55 -23.96 -15.16
C ASP A 56 2.35 -22.95 -16.30
N PRO A 57 1.59 -23.29 -17.35
CA PRO A 57 1.39 -22.43 -18.52
C PRO A 57 0.60 -21.14 -18.21
N ARG A 58 0.02 -21.01 -17.01
CA ARG A 58 -0.64 -19.80 -16.56
C ARG A 58 0.36 -18.74 -16.05
N VAL A 59 1.61 -19.13 -15.80
CA VAL A 59 2.67 -18.24 -15.31
C VAL A 59 3.39 -17.60 -16.49
N VAL A 60 3.38 -16.27 -16.52
CA VAL A 60 4.10 -15.45 -17.51
C VAL A 60 5.14 -14.65 -16.75
N VAL A 61 6.41 -14.82 -17.10
CA VAL A 61 7.54 -14.11 -16.48
C VAL A 61 7.99 -12.97 -17.39
N VAL A 62 8.23 -11.82 -16.80
CA VAL A 62 8.81 -10.64 -17.46
C VAL A 62 10.04 -10.23 -16.66
N HIS A 63 11.21 -10.31 -17.29
CA HIS A 63 12.46 -9.83 -16.71
C HIS A 63 12.73 -8.40 -17.12
N GLU A 64 12.94 -7.52 -16.16
CA GLU A 64 13.21 -6.10 -16.36
C GLU A 64 14.50 -5.67 -15.66
N LYS A 65 15.04 -4.51 -16.05
CA LYS A 65 16.07 -3.87 -15.25
C LYS A 65 15.43 -3.25 -14.01
N ASN A 66 16.13 -3.33 -12.87
CA ASN A 66 15.60 -2.80 -11.62
C ASN A 66 15.09 -1.36 -11.76
N GLY A 67 13.80 -1.20 -11.65
CA GLY A 67 13.07 0.07 -11.70
C GLY A 67 12.23 0.33 -10.43
N GLY A 68 12.24 -0.62 -9.49
CA GLY A 68 11.53 -0.60 -8.22
C GLY A 68 10.08 -1.06 -8.31
N LEU A 69 9.46 -1.24 -7.15
CA LEU A 69 8.14 -1.86 -6.97
C LEU A 69 7.03 -1.22 -7.84
N SER A 70 7.04 0.11 -7.98
CA SER A 70 6.10 0.83 -8.85
C SER A 70 6.23 0.41 -10.31
N MET A 71 7.47 0.33 -10.81
CA MET A 71 7.76 -0.09 -12.19
C MET A 71 7.29 -1.52 -12.40
N ALA A 72 7.66 -2.45 -11.51
CA ALA A 72 7.28 -3.84 -11.61
C ALA A 72 5.75 -4.03 -11.64
N ARG A 73 4.98 -3.31 -10.78
CA ARG A 73 3.51 -3.36 -10.84
C ARG A 73 2.95 -2.78 -12.13
N ASN A 74 3.48 -1.66 -12.63
CA ASN A 74 3.05 -1.06 -13.90
C ASN A 74 3.31 -1.99 -15.09
N VAL A 75 4.50 -2.60 -15.14
CA VAL A 75 4.85 -3.62 -16.16
C VAL A 75 3.89 -4.80 -16.06
N GLY A 76 3.64 -5.30 -14.85
CA GLY A 76 2.68 -6.39 -14.62
C GLY A 76 1.28 -6.05 -15.12
N MET A 77 0.74 -4.87 -14.80
CA MET A 77 -0.58 -4.42 -15.28
C MET A 77 -0.62 -4.30 -16.82
N LYS A 78 0.48 -3.88 -17.44
CA LYS A 78 0.58 -3.75 -18.90
C LYS A 78 0.55 -5.10 -19.62
N HIS A 79 1.14 -6.15 -19.05
CA HIS A 79 1.16 -7.51 -19.60
C HIS A 79 -0.10 -8.31 -19.26
N ALA A 80 -0.81 -7.91 -18.19
CA ALA A 80 -2.02 -8.57 -17.73
C ALA A 80 -3.17 -8.47 -18.75
N LYS A 81 -3.85 -9.60 -19.01
CA LYS A 81 -4.96 -9.74 -19.96
C LYS A 81 -6.30 -9.91 -19.28
N GLY A 82 -6.33 -10.16 -17.97
CA GLY A 82 -7.53 -10.48 -17.20
C GLY A 82 -8.51 -9.32 -17.08
N ASP A 83 -9.76 -9.68 -16.82
CA ASP A 83 -10.85 -8.75 -16.52
C ASP A 83 -10.67 -8.09 -15.15
N TYR A 84 -9.96 -8.78 -14.26
CA TYR A 84 -9.72 -8.37 -12.87
C TYR A 84 -8.24 -8.45 -12.54
N PHE A 85 -7.77 -7.52 -11.69
CA PHE A 85 -6.41 -7.50 -11.16
C PHE A 85 -6.40 -7.86 -9.69
N MET A 86 -5.41 -8.66 -9.29
CA MET A 86 -4.99 -8.89 -7.92
C MET A 86 -3.48 -8.72 -7.84
N PHE A 87 -2.98 -8.20 -6.74
CA PHE A 87 -1.55 -8.06 -6.49
C PHE A 87 -1.17 -8.95 -5.32
N VAL A 88 -0.03 -9.62 -5.42
CA VAL A 88 0.55 -10.40 -4.32
C VAL A 88 2.03 -10.04 -4.22
N ASP A 89 2.46 -9.57 -3.06
CA ASP A 89 3.88 -9.30 -2.81
C ASP A 89 4.63 -10.63 -2.66
N SER A 90 5.79 -10.77 -3.26
CA SER A 90 6.49 -12.04 -3.44
C SER A 90 7.08 -12.66 -2.16
N ASP A 91 7.02 -11.96 -1.03
CA ASP A 91 7.35 -12.48 0.30
C ASP A 91 6.13 -12.99 1.10
N ASP A 92 4.93 -12.87 0.55
CA ASP A 92 3.65 -13.20 1.17
C ASP A 92 3.03 -14.46 0.57
N TRP A 93 1.89 -14.92 1.10
CA TRP A 93 1.11 -16.02 0.53
C TRP A 93 -0.39 -15.82 0.76
N VAL A 94 -1.21 -16.58 0.03
CA VAL A 94 -2.67 -16.43 0.03
C VAL A 94 -3.37 -17.75 0.29
N GLU A 95 -4.63 -17.68 0.77
CA GLU A 95 -5.50 -18.84 0.97
C GLU A 95 -5.86 -19.51 -0.37
N PRO A 96 -6.06 -20.83 -0.42
CA PRO A 96 -6.34 -21.56 -1.67
C PRO A 96 -7.59 -21.09 -2.41
N TYR A 97 -8.56 -20.52 -1.73
CA TYR A 97 -9.82 -20.02 -2.29
C TYR A 97 -9.86 -18.48 -2.44
N PHE A 98 -8.69 -17.82 -2.38
CA PHE A 98 -8.57 -16.36 -2.44
C PHE A 98 -9.20 -15.77 -3.71
N CYS A 99 -8.87 -16.30 -4.89
CA CYS A 99 -9.40 -15.82 -6.17
C CYS A 99 -10.89 -16.11 -6.33
N GLU A 100 -11.33 -17.31 -5.98
CA GLU A 100 -12.72 -17.74 -6.08
C GLU A 100 -13.65 -16.90 -5.21
N TYR A 101 -13.28 -16.75 -3.94
CA TYR A 101 -14.02 -15.93 -2.99
C TYR A 101 -14.04 -14.46 -3.41
N ALA A 102 -12.89 -13.92 -3.84
CA ALA A 102 -12.76 -12.54 -4.29
C ALA A 102 -13.73 -12.21 -5.43
N LEU A 103 -13.75 -13.07 -6.47
CA LEU A 103 -14.62 -12.91 -7.63
C LEU A 103 -16.11 -13.07 -7.27
N THR A 104 -16.43 -14.02 -6.38
CA THR A 104 -17.78 -14.22 -5.88
C THR A 104 -18.31 -12.96 -5.19
N MET A 105 -17.54 -12.42 -4.24
CA MET A 105 -17.94 -11.21 -3.50
C MET A 105 -18.11 -9.99 -4.41
N LEU A 106 -17.26 -9.84 -5.42
CA LEU A 106 -17.35 -8.76 -6.40
C LEU A 106 -18.66 -8.83 -7.21
N LYS A 107 -19.03 -10.04 -7.69
CA LYS A 107 -20.24 -10.27 -8.49
C LYS A 107 -21.52 -10.18 -7.66
N GLU A 108 -21.58 -10.88 -6.52
CA GLU A 108 -22.77 -10.91 -5.65
C GLU A 108 -23.14 -9.52 -5.12
N ASN A 109 -22.14 -8.67 -4.87
CA ASN A 109 -22.37 -7.33 -4.35
C ASN A 109 -22.45 -6.26 -5.44
N ASN A 110 -22.26 -6.63 -6.70
CA ASN A 110 -22.26 -5.72 -7.85
C ASN A 110 -21.35 -4.51 -7.61
N VAL A 111 -20.09 -4.75 -7.30
CA VAL A 111 -19.05 -3.74 -7.07
C VAL A 111 -17.84 -4.00 -7.95
N LYS A 112 -17.01 -2.96 -8.16
CA LYS A 112 -15.76 -3.05 -8.92
C LYS A 112 -14.53 -3.27 -8.06
N LEU A 113 -14.68 -3.21 -6.72
CA LEU A 113 -13.58 -3.31 -5.77
C LEU A 113 -14.04 -4.03 -4.50
N VAL A 114 -13.29 -5.07 -4.14
CA VAL A 114 -13.45 -5.78 -2.85
C VAL A 114 -12.13 -5.72 -2.10
N THR A 115 -12.19 -5.50 -0.79
CA THR A 115 -11.01 -5.58 0.11
C THR A 115 -11.21 -6.66 1.17
N PHE A 116 -10.13 -7.34 1.51
CA PHE A 116 -10.10 -8.48 2.44
C PHE A 116 -9.31 -8.16 3.70
N GLY A 117 -9.58 -8.93 4.74
CA GLY A 117 -8.73 -9.00 5.90
C GLY A 117 -7.38 -9.65 5.57
N HIS A 118 -6.40 -9.38 6.41
CA HIS A 118 -5.08 -9.98 6.34
C HIS A 118 -4.59 -10.36 7.73
N GLU A 119 -3.69 -11.30 7.78
CA GLU A 119 -2.97 -11.72 8.98
C GLU A 119 -1.50 -11.36 8.86
N ARG A 120 -0.88 -10.93 9.96
CA ARG A 120 0.54 -10.56 9.98
C ARG A 120 1.36 -11.66 10.62
N PHE A 121 2.38 -12.12 9.93
CA PHE A 121 3.35 -13.10 10.44
C PHE A 121 4.69 -12.43 10.71
N TYR A 122 5.22 -12.69 11.89
CA TYR A 122 6.57 -12.30 12.25
C TYR A 122 7.44 -13.54 12.26
N GLU A 123 8.50 -13.56 11.46
CA GLU A 123 9.54 -14.58 11.56
C GLU A 123 10.58 -14.14 12.58
N GLU A 124 10.46 -14.65 13.79
CA GLU A 124 11.56 -14.65 14.75
C GLU A 124 12.26 -16.02 14.68
N PRO A 125 13.60 -16.10 14.79
CA PRO A 125 14.30 -17.36 14.88
C PRO A 125 13.69 -18.23 16.00
N GLY A 126 13.07 -19.35 15.61
CA GLY A 126 12.46 -20.31 16.55
C GLY A 126 11.02 -20.06 17.00
N LYS A 127 10.35 -18.99 16.58
CA LYS A 127 8.94 -18.75 16.91
C LYS A 127 8.17 -18.10 15.77
N LYS A 128 7.19 -18.81 15.21
CA LYS A 128 6.15 -18.20 14.38
C LYS A 128 5.17 -17.49 15.31
N ARG A 129 5.16 -16.17 15.35
CA ARG A 129 4.20 -15.40 16.12
C ARG A 129 3.17 -14.80 15.17
N VAL A 130 1.93 -15.29 15.25
CA VAL A 130 0.79 -14.68 14.57
C VAL A 130 0.44 -13.40 15.31
N SER A 131 0.54 -12.27 14.65
CA SER A 131 0.00 -11.04 15.18
C SER A 131 -1.44 -10.87 14.70
N LYS A 132 -2.20 -10.11 15.45
CA LYS A 132 -3.62 -9.83 15.29
C LYS A 132 -4.08 -9.71 13.82
N SER A 133 -5.06 -10.53 13.45
CA SER A 133 -5.77 -10.42 12.17
C SER A 133 -6.47 -9.06 12.05
N VAL A 134 -6.38 -8.46 10.87
CA VAL A 134 -7.02 -7.19 10.55
C VAL A 134 -8.15 -7.45 9.57
N HIS A 135 -9.38 -7.35 10.04
CA HIS A 135 -10.59 -7.55 9.24
C HIS A 135 -11.76 -6.74 9.81
N VAL A 136 -12.82 -6.57 9.04
CA VAL A 136 -14.10 -6.06 9.57
C VAL A 136 -14.83 -7.15 10.32
N ARG A 137 -15.62 -6.78 11.32
CA ARG A 137 -16.43 -7.74 12.08
C ARG A 137 -17.58 -8.34 11.29
N LYS A 138 -18.13 -7.58 10.33
CA LYS A 138 -19.22 -7.99 9.45
C LYS A 138 -18.96 -7.46 8.04
N PRO A 139 -19.17 -8.27 7.00
CA PRO A 139 -19.04 -7.81 5.63
C PRO A 139 -20.07 -6.72 5.34
N LYS A 140 -19.67 -5.75 4.51
CA LYS A 140 -20.57 -4.64 4.14
C LYS A 140 -20.08 -3.88 2.91
N LYS A 141 -21.02 -3.35 2.15
CA LYS A 141 -20.77 -2.39 1.09
C LYS A 141 -20.74 -0.97 1.67
N ILE A 142 -19.79 -0.15 1.23
CA ILE A 142 -19.61 1.24 1.64
C ILE A 142 -19.36 2.13 0.43
N SER A 143 -19.71 3.41 0.54
CA SER A 143 -19.39 4.41 -0.49
C SER A 143 -17.89 4.70 -0.57
N ALA A 144 -17.44 5.24 -1.72
CA ALA A 144 -16.06 5.69 -1.90
C ALA A 144 -15.65 6.74 -0.85
N SER A 145 -16.53 7.71 -0.50
CA SER A 145 -16.25 8.70 0.55
C SER A 145 -15.93 8.01 1.88
N ARG A 146 -16.74 7.02 2.29
CA ARG A 146 -16.49 6.27 3.52
C ARG A 146 -15.22 5.41 3.45
N ALA A 147 -14.94 4.83 2.29
CA ALA A 147 -13.71 4.06 2.09
C ALA A 147 -12.47 4.97 2.14
N ILE A 148 -12.53 6.17 1.58
CA ILE A 148 -11.48 7.18 1.68
C ILE A 148 -11.27 7.62 3.12
N GLU A 149 -12.32 7.88 3.88
CA GLU A 149 -12.19 8.17 5.31
C GLU A 149 -11.40 7.08 6.05
N PHE A 150 -11.66 5.81 5.74
CA PHE A 150 -10.91 4.68 6.30
C PHE A 150 -9.45 4.65 5.84
N LEU A 151 -9.18 4.93 4.56
CA LEU A 151 -7.80 5.04 4.05
C LEU A 151 -7.01 6.12 4.80
N LEU A 152 -7.64 7.26 5.09
CA LEU A 152 -7.04 8.35 5.84
C LEU A 152 -6.78 7.96 7.30
N GLY A 153 -7.75 7.28 7.94
CA GLY A 153 -7.68 6.86 9.34
C GLY A 153 -6.90 5.56 9.58
N ARG A 154 -6.56 4.80 8.53
CA ARG A 154 -5.94 3.46 8.62
C ARG A 154 -6.73 2.47 9.48
N VAL A 155 -8.06 2.52 9.39
CA VAL A 155 -8.89 1.75 10.34
C VAL A 155 -9.23 0.36 9.80
N VAL A 156 -9.63 0.24 8.54
CA VAL A 156 -10.10 -1.04 7.97
C VAL A 156 -9.70 -1.19 6.50
N VAL A 157 -9.86 -0.13 5.70
CA VAL A 157 -9.38 -0.08 4.33
C VAL A 157 -7.96 0.45 4.37
N TYR A 158 -6.99 -0.39 4.04
CA TYR A 158 -5.60 0.00 3.95
C TYR A 158 -5.25 0.41 2.52
N ASN A 159 -4.22 1.23 2.36
CA ASN A 159 -3.72 1.60 1.04
C ASN A 159 -3.04 0.44 0.29
N TYR A 160 -2.79 -0.70 0.94
CA TYR A 160 -2.12 -1.85 0.35
C TYR A 160 -2.75 -2.28 -0.99
N ALA A 161 -1.94 -2.56 -1.99
CA ALA A 161 -2.39 -3.07 -3.27
C ALA A 161 -2.91 -4.52 -3.15
N TRP A 162 -2.28 -5.33 -2.29
CA TRP A 162 -2.36 -6.78 -2.27
C TRP A 162 -3.60 -7.39 -1.60
N ASN A 163 -4.33 -6.67 -0.77
CA ASN A 163 -5.51 -7.22 -0.08
C ASN A 163 -6.82 -6.90 -0.81
N LYS A 164 -6.82 -6.90 -2.13
CA LYS A 164 -7.96 -6.46 -2.93
C LYS A 164 -8.07 -7.22 -4.25
N ILE A 165 -9.30 -7.32 -4.77
CA ILE A 165 -9.56 -7.58 -6.18
C ILE A 165 -10.15 -6.34 -6.81
N TYR A 166 -9.72 -6.03 -8.01
CA TYR A 166 -10.06 -4.84 -8.75
C TYR A 166 -10.61 -5.19 -10.13
N ASP A 167 -11.71 -4.59 -10.55
CA ASP A 167 -12.05 -4.50 -11.96
C ASP A 167 -10.91 -3.73 -12.67
N ARG A 168 -10.37 -4.28 -13.77
CA ARG A 168 -9.22 -3.66 -14.46
C ARG A 168 -9.48 -2.24 -14.93
N THR A 169 -10.75 -1.88 -15.24
CA THR A 169 -11.13 -0.54 -15.69
C THR A 169 -10.82 0.55 -14.67
N LEU A 170 -10.66 0.18 -13.39
CA LEU A 170 -10.29 1.11 -12.34
C LEU A 170 -8.87 1.68 -12.51
N PHE A 171 -8.01 0.99 -13.26
CA PHE A 171 -6.63 1.40 -13.53
C PHE A 171 -6.44 2.12 -14.88
N GLU A 172 -7.48 2.34 -15.68
CA GLU A 172 -7.34 3.09 -16.93
C GLU A 172 -6.73 4.48 -16.69
N GLY A 173 -5.49 4.73 -17.21
CA GLY A 173 -4.73 5.96 -16.99
C GLY A 173 -4.34 6.21 -15.53
N VAL A 174 -4.29 5.15 -14.69
CA VAL A 174 -3.72 5.19 -13.34
C VAL A 174 -2.51 4.29 -13.29
N GLU A 175 -1.37 4.86 -12.94
CA GLU A 175 -0.10 4.15 -12.78
C GLU A 175 0.49 4.39 -11.38
N TYR A 176 1.28 3.44 -10.92
CA TYR A 176 2.09 3.60 -9.71
C TYR A 176 3.24 4.56 -10.00
N PRO A 177 3.53 5.54 -9.14
CA PRO A 177 4.59 6.52 -9.38
C PRO A 177 5.97 5.88 -9.25
N VAL A 178 6.69 5.82 -10.38
CA VAL A 178 8.05 5.26 -10.43
C VAL A 178 9.02 6.12 -9.63
N GLY A 179 9.96 5.48 -8.93
CA GLY A 179 11.00 6.16 -8.14
C GLY A 179 10.53 6.69 -6.77
N ARG A 180 9.29 6.42 -6.37
CA ARG A 180 8.77 6.80 -5.05
C ARG A 180 8.46 5.56 -4.21
N VAL A 181 8.69 5.63 -2.91
CA VAL A 181 8.21 4.64 -1.94
C VAL A 181 6.79 5.01 -1.45
N TYR A 182 6.06 4.02 -0.91
CA TYR A 182 4.64 4.16 -0.51
C TYR A 182 3.72 4.47 -1.70
N GLU A 183 4.01 3.89 -2.83
CA GLU A 183 3.35 4.04 -4.12
C GLU A 183 1.85 3.70 -4.07
N ASP A 184 1.48 2.76 -3.21
CA ASP A 184 0.10 2.37 -2.93
C ASP A 184 -0.73 3.54 -2.39
N ASN A 185 -0.13 4.41 -1.57
CA ASN A 185 -0.80 5.62 -1.06
C ASN A 185 -1.10 6.64 -2.15
N ALA A 186 -0.36 6.62 -3.25
CA ALA A 186 -0.57 7.53 -4.40
C ALA A 186 -1.68 7.04 -5.34
N VAL A 187 -2.00 5.73 -5.31
CA VAL A 187 -2.90 5.06 -6.26
C VAL A 187 -4.24 4.70 -5.63
N THR A 188 -4.24 4.10 -4.44
CA THR A 188 -5.45 3.45 -3.89
C THR A 188 -6.64 4.40 -3.76
N TYR A 189 -6.44 5.66 -3.35
CA TYR A 189 -7.56 6.61 -3.24
C TYR A 189 -8.20 6.95 -4.59
N LYS A 190 -7.42 6.98 -5.69
CA LYS A 190 -7.92 7.22 -7.05
C LYS A 190 -8.77 6.04 -7.52
N VAL A 191 -8.29 4.83 -7.26
CA VAL A 191 -8.99 3.58 -7.60
C VAL A 191 -10.28 3.43 -6.79
N VAL A 192 -10.26 3.73 -5.49
CA VAL A 192 -11.44 3.75 -4.62
C VAL A 192 -12.47 4.79 -5.11
N HIS A 193 -12.03 5.99 -5.49
CA HIS A 193 -12.91 7.01 -6.06
C HIS A 193 -13.64 6.50 -7.33
N ARG A 194 -12.90 5.89 -8.24
CA ARG A 194 -13.47 5.33 -9.48
C ARG A 194 -14.41 4.16 -9.25
N ALA A 195 -14.15 3.38 -8.22
CA ALA A 195 -15.03 2.26 -7.87
C ALA A 195 -16.43 2.72 -7.42
N GLY A 196 -16.56 3.95 -6.88
CA GLY A 196 -17.82 4.47 -6.35
C GLY A 196 -18.26 3.78 -5.06
N GLU A 197 -18.24 2.46 -5.05
CA GLU A 197 -18.55 1.60 -3.90
C GLU A 197 -17.46 0.55 -3.71
N VAL A 198 -17.24 0.16 -2.45
CA VAL A 198 -16.27 -0.87 -2.05
C VAL A 198 -16.95 -1.88 -1.15
N PHE A 199 -16.77 -3.17 -1.42
CA PHE A 199 -17.20 -4.22 -0.50
C PHE A 199 -16.06 -4.59 0.46
N LEU A 200 -16.34 -4.54 1.75
CA LEU A 200 -15.44 -4.94 2.82
C LEU A 200 -15.78 -6.36 3.24
N SER A 201 -14.88 -7.30 2.98
CA SER A 201 -14.99 -8.68 3.44
C SER A 201 -14.48 -8.83 4.87
N ASP A 202 -15.11 -9.73 5.64
CA ASP A 202 -14.65 -10.16 6.97
C ASP A 202 -13.65 -11.31 6.92
N ARG A 203 -13.41 -11.89 5.74
CA ARG A 203 -12.49 -13.02 5.57
C ARG A 203 -11.03 -12.54 5.55
N VAL A 204 -10.19 -13.30 6.23
CA VAL A 204 -8.73 -13.18 6.22
C VAL A 204 -8.22 -14.16 5.16
N LEU A 205 -7.72 -13.62 4.04
CA LEU A 205 -7.33 -14.40 2.86
C LEU A 205 -5.88 -14.17 2.45
N TYR A 206 -5.21 -13.24 3.09
CA TYR A 206 -3.85 -12.81 2.77
C TYR A 206 -2.96 -12.88 4.00
N HIS A 207 -1.78 -13.47 3.87
CA HIS A 207 -0.79 -13.67 4.92
C HIS A 207 0.42 -12.78 4.66
N TYR A 208 0.48 -11.67 5.39
CA TYR A 208 1.52 -10.66 5.27
C TYR A 208 2.71 -10.97 6.16
N ARG A 209 3.87 -11.21 5.54
CA ARG A 209 5.13 -11.46 6.24
C ARG A 209 5.82 -10.16 6.64
N ARG A 210 6.14 -10.01 7.91
CA ARG A 210 6.95 -8.87 8.38
C ARG A 210 8.40 -9.28 8.55
N ARG A 211 9.29 -8.57 7.86
CA ARG A 211 10.73 -8.75 7.90
C ARG A 211 11.41 -7.45 8.35
N GLU A 212 12.57 -7.55 9.02
CA GLU A 212 13.37 -6.37 9.40
C GLU A 212 13.91 -5.61 8.19
N THR A 213 14.07 -6.30 7.06
CA THR A 213 14.51 -5.72 5.77
C THR A 213 13.41 -5.02 4.98
N SER A 214 12.14 -5.05 5.44
CA SER A 214 11.01 -4.43 4.72
C SER A 214 11.20 -2.92 4.57
N ILE A 215 10.78 -2.36 3.43
CA ILE A 215 10.84 -0.92 3.11
C ILE A 215 10.18 -0.08 4.21
N SER A 216 9.11 -0.60 4.82
CA SER A 216 8.36 0.07 5.88
C SER A 216 9.15 0.30 7.18
N PHE A 217 10.27 -0.41 7.40
CA PHE A 217 11.08 -0.28 8.60
C PHE A 217 11.86 1.06 8.65
N ASN A 218 12.18 1.62 7.48
CA ASN A 218 12.98 2.84 7.35
C ASN A 218 12.13 4.12 7.15
N ARG A 219 10.97 4.18 7.84
CA ARG A 219 9.97 5.24 7.68
C ARG A 219 10.50 6.67 7.74
N TYR A 220 11.54 6.92 8.54
CA TYR A 220 12.09 8.26 8.78
C TYR A 220 13.35 8.60 7.99
N LYS A 221 13.73 7.78 6.99
CA LYS A 221 14.74 8.21 6.02
C LYS A 221 14.24 9.48 5.34
N PRO A 222 15.10 10.52 5.15
CA PRO A 222 14.68 11.80 4.58
C PRO A 222 13.93 11.69 3.25
N GLN A 223 14.39 10.82 2.35
CA GLN A 223 13.70 10.59 1.08
C GLN A 223 12.30 10.01 1.28
N ASN A 224 12.14 9.04 2.18
CA ASN A 224 10.84 8.43 2.48
C ASN A 224 9.84 9.44 3.08
N VAL A 225 10.33 10.38 3.89
CA VAL A 225 9.51 11.49 4.43
C VAL A 225 9.09 12.43 3.31
N LYS A 226 10.00 12.75 2.39
CA LYS A 226 9.72 13.60 1.24
C LYS A 226 8.67 12.99 0.31
N ASP A 227 8.84 11.71 -0.05
CA ASP A 227 7.92 11.00 -0.93
C ASP A 227 6.50 10.96 -0.33
N ARG A 228 6.37 10.63 0.96
CA ARG A 228 5.05 10.65 1.63
C ARG A 228 4.43 12.04 1.69
N PHE A 229 5.24 13.08 1.97
CA PHE A 229 4.73 14.44 2.00
C PHE A 229 4.13 14.83 0.64
N GLN A 230 4.85 14.59 -0.44
CA GLN A 230 4.41 14.88 -1.81
C GLN A 230 3.15 14.07 -2.19
N ILE A 231 3.14 12.77 -1.92
CA ILE A 231 1.98 11.92 -2.19
C ILE A 231 0.73 12.42 -1.42
N TRP A 232 0.91 12.83 -0.18
CA TRP A 232 -0.21 13.31 0.64
C TRP A 232 -0.65 14.73 0.28
N GLU A 233 0.23 15.53 -0.28
CA GLU A 233 -0.11 16.82 -0.88
C GLU A 233 -0.92 16.63 -2.16
N GLU A 234 -0.50 15.75 -3.07
CA GLU A 234 -1.28 15.36 -4.26
C GLU A 234 -2.67 14.85 -3.86
N ARG A 235 -2.75 14.01 -2.83
CA ARG A 235 -4.03 13.53 -2.31
C ARG A 235 -4.86 14.66 -1.69
N LEU A 236 -4.27 15.63 -1.02
CA LEU A 236 -4.98 16.79 -0.49
C LEU A 236 -5.65 17.61 -1.61
N GLU A 237 -4.94 17.87 -2.71
CA GLU A 237 -5.52 18.57 -3.87
C GLU A 237 -6.70 17.77 -4.48
N PHE A 238 -6.54 16.45 -4.60
CA PHE A 238 -7.62 15.57 -5.04
C PHE A 238 -8.85 15.65 -4.11
N LEU A 239 -8.64 15.62 -2.80
CA LEU A 239 -9.73 15.66 -1.82
C LEU A 239 -10.46 17.01 -1.83
N LYS A 240 -9.78 18.13 -2.07
CA LYS A 240 -10.43 19.44 -2.22
C LYS A 240 -11.48 19.46 -3.31
N VAL A 241 -11.25 18.72 -4.39
CA VAL A 241 -12.16 18.65 -5.53
C VAL A 241 -13.29 17.64 -5.31
N HIS A 242 -12.97 16.45 -4.80
CA HIS A 242 -13.88 15.31 -4.80
C HIS A 242 -14.51 14.99 -3.44
N TYR A 243 -13.86 15.39 -2.33
CA TYR A 243 -14.25 15.01 -0.96
C TYR A 243 -13.89 16.12 0.04
N PRO A 244 -14.47 17.32 -0.10
CA PRO A 244 -14.13 18.48 0.73
C PRO A 244 -14.33 18.24 2.23
N GLU A 245 -15.23 17.33 2.61
CA GLU A 245 -15.48 16.92 3.99
C GLU A 245 -14.27 16.24 4.66
N HIS A 246 -13.34 15.70 3.88
CA HIS A 246 -12.13 15.01 4.39
C HIS A 246 -10.87 15.87 4.37
N VAL A 247 -10.95 17.11 3.88
CA VAL A 247 -9.79 18.01 3.71
C VAL A 247 -9.09 18.32 5.03
N ASP A 248 -9.85 18.69 6.07
CA ASP A 248 -9.27 19.01 7.38
C ASP A 248 -8.48 17.83 7.97
N PHE A 249 -9.00 16.61 7.80
CA PHE A 249 -8.36 15.40 8.27
C PHE A 249 -7.05 15.14 7.51
N GLN A 250 -7.06 15.32 6.19
CA GLN A 250 -5.85 15.19 5.36
C GLN A 250 -4.82 16.26 5.70
N ILE A 251 -5.21 17.51 5.96
CA ILE A 251 -4.30 18.58 6.40
C ILE A 251 -3.55 18.16 7.67
N VAL A 252 -4.27 17.59 8.65
CA VAL A 252 -3.63 17.09 9.88
C VAL A 252 -2.62 15.99 9.59
N HIS A 253 -2.95 15.04 8.73
CA HIS A 253 -2.05 13.95 8.34
C HIS A 253 -0.80 14.45 7.61
N LEU A 254 -0.97 15.34 6.63
CA LEU A 254 0.13 15.95 5.89
C LEU A 254 1.04 16.78 6.83
N ALA A 255 0.45 17.44 7.82
CA ALA A 255 1.21 18.20 8.81
C ALA A 255 2.11 17.32 9.69
N TYR A 256 1.74 16.07 10.00
CA TYR A 256 2.65 15.15 10.67
C TYR A 256 3.89 14.82 9.82
N GLU A 257 3.74 14.65 8.51
CA GLU A 257 4.90 14.49 7.61
C GLU A 257 5.69 15.81 7.53
N GLY A 258 5.01 16.96 7.56
CA GLY A 258 5.68 18.26 7.67
C GLY A 258 6.52 18.41 8.93
N LEU A 259 6.03 17.95 10.08
CA LEU A 259 6.82 17.88 11.34
C LEU A 259 8.01 16.92 11.19
N ALA A 260 7.80 15.75 10.55
CA ALA A 260 8.87 14.80 10.28
C ALA A 260 9.93 15.41 9.34
N ALA A 261 9.52 16.14 8.30
CA ALA A 261 10.42 16.84 7.38
C ALA A 261 11.33 17.84 8.13
N VAL A 262 10.74 18.67 9.01
CA VAL A 262 11.50 19.63 9.80
C VAL A 262 12.47 18.96 10.78
N THR A 263 12.11 17.78 11.29
CA THR A 263 12.86 17.07 12.31
C THR A 263 13.98 16.19 11.75
N TYR A 264 13.70 15.44 10.69
CA TYR A 264 14.57 14.37 10.19
C TYR A 264 15.31 14.71 8.89
N CYS A 265 14.74 15.57 8.02
CA CYS A 265 15.39 15.95 6.76
C CYS A 265 16.44 17.03 7.01
N LYS A 266 17.67 16.63 7.34
CA LYS A 266 18.79 17.53 7.60
C LYS A 266 19.65 17.70 6.34
N GLY A 267 20.56 18.70 6.37
CA GLY A 267 21.48 19.01 5.26
C GLY A 267 20.86 19.90 4.18
N ASP A 268 21.72 20.36 3.25
CA ASP A 268 21.35 21.32 2.21
C ASP A 268 20.48 20.71 1.13
N ALA A 269 20.64 19.44 0.81
CA ALA A 269 19.82 18.73 -0.17
C ALA A 269 18.30 18.76 0.15
N TYR A 270 17.93 18.96 1.41
CA TYR A 270 16.53 19.04 1.84
C TYR A 270 16.10 20.44 2.29
N LYS A 271 16.89 21.48 2.01
CA LYS A 271 16.64 22.86 2.48
C LYS A 271 15.31 23.40 1.92
N GLU A 272 15.10 23.28 0.63
CA GLU A 272 13.86 23.76 -0.01
C GLU A 272 12.65 22.95 0.45
N PHE A 273 12.76 21.64 0.53
CA PHE A 273 11.69 20.78 1.08
C PHE A 273 11.31 21.16 2.52
N ARG A 274 12.30 21.47 3.37
CA ARG A 274 12.01 21.98 4.72
C ARG A 274 11.32 23.33 4.73
N LYS A 275 11.60 24.23 3.78
CA LYS A 275 10.88 25.50 3.64
C LYS A 275 9.43 25.27 3.25
N GLU A 276 9.19 24.42 2.27
CA GLU A 276 7.85 24.00 1.84
C GLU A 276 7.03 23.44 3.01
N ALA A 277 7.57 22.45 3.73
CA ALA A 277 6.93 21.85 4.90
C ALA A 277 6.62 22.90 6.00
N LYS A 278 7.55 23.83 6.26
CA LYS A 278 7.31 24.94 7.23
C LYS A 278 6.22 25.88 6.76
N SER A 279 6.20 26.21 5.46
CA SER A 279 5.17 27.06 4.85
C SER A 279 3.79 26.42 5.00
N PHE A 280 3.67 25.12 4.66
CA PHE A 280 2.45 24.35 4.84
C PHE A 280 1.95 24.37 6.30
N LEU A 281 2.85 24.07 7.27
CA LEU A 281 2.51 24.11 8.70
C LEU A 281 2.01 25.49 9.15
N LYS A 282 2.69 26.55 8.71
CA LYS A 282 2.31 27.95 9.05
C LYS A 282 0.96 28.32 8.46
N LYS A 283 0.74 28.02 7.18
CA LYS A 283 -0.53 28.28 6.47
C LYS A 283 -1.73 27.61 7.15
N ASN A 284 -1.55 26.39 7.64
CA ASN A 284 -2.62 25.59 8.21
C ASN A 284 -2.68 25.64 9.76
N ARG A 285 -1.97 26.59 10.40
CA ARG A 285 -1.87 26.70 11.88
C ARG A 285 -3.23 26.65 12.57
N GLY A 286 -4.23 27.41 12.09
CA GLY A 286 -5.56 27.46 12.69
C GLY A 286 -6.26 26.10 12.69
N CYS A 287 -6.26 25.40 11.56
CA CYS A 287 -6.79 24.03 11.45
C CYS A 287 -6.04 23.06 12.39
N LEU A 288 -4.71 23.11 12.41
CA LEU A 288 -3.87 22.20 13.20
C LEU A 288 -4.08 22.35 14.70
N LEU A 289 -4.21 23.58 15.20
CA LEU A 289 -4.46 23.82 16.63
C LEU A 289 -5.88 23.45 17.04
N LYS A 290 -6.87 23.62 16.14
CA LYS A 290 -8.27 23.29 16.40
C LYS A 290 -8.61 21.82 16.20
N LYS A 291 -8.17 21.24 15.10
CA LYS A 291 -8.55 19.88 14.66
C LYS A 291 -7.47 18.84 14.96
N GLY A 292 -6.21 19.22 14.94
CA GLY A 292 -5.08 18.31 15.13
C GLY A 292 -4.99 17.67 16.51
N LYS A 293 -5.54 18.33 17.53
CA LYS A 293 -5.61 17.86 18.94
C LYS A 293 -4.32 17.19 19.44
N SER A 294 -3.16 17.63 18.95
CA SER A 294 -1.88 17.00 19.20
C SER A 294 -0.90 17.96 19.87
N VAL A 295 -0.31 17.52 20.97
CA VAL A 295 0.75 18.24 21.65
C VAL A 295 1.92 18.61 20.72
N PHE A 296 2.18 17.81 19.67
CA PHE A 296 3.28 18.07 18.73
C PHE A 296 3.09 19.37 17.93
N PHE A 297 1.86 19.73 17.54
CA PHE A 297 1.60 21.00 16.87
C PHE A 297 1.78 22.17 17.84
N TYR A 298 1.34 22.02 19.08
CA TYR A 298 1.62 23.01 20.11
C TYR A 298 3.12 23.19 20.34
N LEU A 299 3.86 22.12 20.51
CA LEU A 299 5.32 22.17 20.67
C LEU A 299 5.99 22.82 19.45
N TYR A 300 5.54 22.50 18.22
CA TYR A 300 6.10 23.10 17.03
C TYR A 300 5.90 24.62 16.99
N PHE A 301 4.71 25.11 17.32
CA PHE A 301 4.38 26.52 17.23
C PHE A 301 4.89 27.36 18.40
N TYR A 302 4.97 26.79 19.60
CA TYR A 302 5.24 27.53 20.83
C TYR A 302 6.50 27.07 21.59
N CYS A 303 6.90 25.82 21.47
CA CYS A 303 8.02 25.25 22.25
C CYS A 303 8.95 24.39 21.37
N ARG A 304 9.38 24.91 20.23
CA ARG A 304 10.17 24.18 19.21
C ARG A 304 11.35 23.33 19.73
N PRO A 305 12.14 23.75 20.73
CA PRO A 305 13.26 22.95 21.21
C PRO A 305 12.87 21.57 21.74
N LEU A 306 11.65 21.43 22.28
CA LEU A 306 11.15 20.17 22.86
C LEU A 306 10.59 19.20 21.80
N LEU A 307 10.21 19.68 20.62
CA LEU A 307 9.58 18.88 19.57
C LEU A 307 10.40 17.65 19.14
N PRO A 308 11.72 17.75 18.83
CA PRO A 308 12.51 16.59 18.39
C PRO A 308 12.58 15.48 19.44
N VAL A 309 12.67 15.84 20.72
CA VAL A 309 12.72 14.88 21.84
C VAL A 309 11.39 14.16 21.98
N CYS A 310 10.28 14.90 22.01
CA CYS A 310 8.93 14.34 22.11
C CYS A 310 8.56 13.44 20.93
N LEU A 311 8.92 13.83 19.70
CA LEU A 311 8.71 13.00 18.51
C LEU A 311 9.52 11.70 18.58
N LYS A 312 10.79 11.73 18.99
CA LYS A 312 11.61 10.53 19.14
C LYS A 312 11.03 9.56 20.16
N ILE A 313 10.55 10.06 21.31
CA ILE A 313 9.90 9.24 22.34
C ILE A 313 8.62 8.61 21.78
N HIS A 314 7.75 9.40 21.16
CA HIS A 314 6.50 8.91 20.59
C HIS A 314 6.72 7.82 19.53
N HIS A 315 7.75 7.95 18.70
CA HIS A 315 8.08 6.97 17.67
C HIS A 315 8.61 5.66 18.25
N ARG A 316 9.40 5.71 19.34
CA ARG A 316 9.87 4.50 20.05
C ARG A 316 8.73 3.72 20.71
N MET A 317 7.66 4.40 21.14
CA MET A 317 6.49 3.76 21.76
C MET A 317 5.52 3.13 20.75
N LYS A 318 5.63 3.43 19.46
CA LYS A 318 4.74 2.92 18.40
C LYS A 318 5.39 1.88 17.47
N GLY A 319 6.69 1.66 17.57
CA GLY A 319 7.44 0.60 16.86
C GLY A 319 7.44 -0.66 17.66
#